data_d3b9c79eea6b2ddaf37680bf6b893d82
#
_entry.id   d3b9c79eea6b2ddaf37680bf6b893d82
#
_cell.length_a   1.000
_cell.length_b   1.000
_cell.length_c   1.000
_cell.angle_alpha   90.00
_cell.angle_beta   90.00
_cell.angle_gamma   90.00
#
_symmetry.space_group_name_H-M   'P 1'
#
loop_
_entity.id
_entity.type
_entity.pdbx_description
1 polymer ?
#
loop_
_entity_poly.entity_id
_entity_poly.type
_entity_poly.pdbx_seq_one_letter_code
_entity_poly.pdbx_strand_id
1 'polypeptide(L)'
;MEGPQIDRIKLGREGEEAAVRFLKKKRFKIVERGFRMLRGEIDIIAYDRKTLVFVEVKTRSRAGFGVPEESVTFSKQDQLRKIAQGYLVKNRLGDIPCRFDVVSVSIHDDGRPTIRHIENAF
;
A
#
# COMPACT_ATOMS: atom_id res chain seq x y z
N MET A 1 8.06 -23.09 -17.68
CA MET A 1 7.95 -23.11 -16.21
C MET A 1 8.29 -21.74 -15.66
N GLU A 2 7.42 -21.23 -14.82
CA GLU A 2 7.61 -19.91 -14.23
C GLU A 2 8.64 -19.95 -13.10
N GLY A 3 9.53 -18.98 -13.06
CA GLY A 3 10.48 -18.84 -11.97
C GLY A 3 9.88 -18.18 -10.74
N PRO A 4 10.53 -18.28 -9.58
CA PRO A 4 10.05 -17.63 -8.34
C PRO A 4 9.82 -16.14 -8.48
N GLN A 5 10.62 -15.45 -9.30
CA GLN A 5 10.51 -14.02 -9.51
C GLN A 5 9.20 -13.66 -10.21
N ILE A 6 8.77 -14.44 -11.19
CA ILE A 6 7.51 -14.25 -11.91
C ILE A 6 6.34 -14.45 -10.94
N ASP A 7 6.46 -15.45 -10.08
CA ASP A 7 5.44 -15.71 -9.05
C ASP A 7 5.30 -14.55 -8.08
N ARG A 8 6.41 -13.92 -7.72
CA ARG A 8 6.39 -12.74 -6.83
C ARG A 8 5.69 -11.55 -7.48
N ILE A 9 5.93 -11.34 -8.77
CA ILE A 9 5.30 -10.24 -9.51
C ILE A 9 3.79 -10.47 -9.58
N LYS A 10 3.38 -11.68 -9.89
CA LYS A 10 1.97 -12.04 -9.95
C LYS A 10 1.31 -11.90 -8.58
N LEU A 11 1.96 -12.39 -7.55
CA LEU A 11 1.47 -12.29 -6.18
C LEU A 11 1.30 -10.84 -5.76
N GLY A 12 2.27 -9.99 -6.07
CA GLY A 12 2.20 -8.57 -5.78
C GLY A 12 1.01 -7.89 -6.45
N ARG A 13 0.75 -8.23 -7.71
CA ARG A 13 -0.40 -7.70 -8.45
C ARG A 13 -1.71 -8.15 -7.83
N GLU A 14 -1.82 -9.43 -7.48
CA GLU A 14 -3.02 -9.97 -6.85
C GLU A 14 -3.29 -9.29 -5.50
N GLY A 15 -2.24 -9.07 -4.72
CA GLY A 15 -2.35 -8.40 -3.42
C GLY A 15 -2.79 -6.96 -3.57
N GLU A 16 -2.21 -6.24 -4.52
CA GLU A 16 -2.58 -4.84 -4.76
C GLU A 16 -4.02 -4.73 -5.23
N GLU A 17 -4.47 -5.61 -6.13
CA GLU A 17 -5.85 -5.63 -6.57
C GLU A 17 -6.81 -5.92 -5.41
N ALA A 18 -6.46 -6.86 -4.55
CA ALA A 18 -7.25 -7.20 -3.38
C ALA A 18 -7.33 -6.00 -2.42
N ALA A 19 -6.21 -5.31 -2.22
CA ALA A 19 -6.15 -4.12 -1.37
C ALA A 19 -7.05 -3.01 -1.92
N VAL A 20 -7.01 -2.77 -3.23
CA VAL A 20 -7.85 -1.75 -3.86
C VAL A 20 -9.34 -2.07 -3.67
N ARG A 21 -9.74 -3.32 -3.92
CA ARG A 21 -11.13 -3.73 -3.72
C ARG A 21 -11.57 -3.56 -2.27
N PHE A 22 -10.71 -3.93 -1.35
CA PHE A 22 -10.96 -3.80 0.09
C PHE A 22 -11.18 -2.35 0.49
N LEU A 23 -10.30 -1.46 0.05
CA LEU A 23 -10.38 -0.04 0.37
C LEU A 23 -11.62 0.61 -0.24
N LYS A 24 -11.98 0.22 -1.46
CA LYS A 24 -13.20 0.71 -2.10
C LYS A 24 -14.44 0.31 -1.31
N LYS A 25 -14.48 -0.91 -0.79
CA LYS A 25 -15.58 -1.36 0.07
C LYS A 25 -15.66 -0.56 1.35
N LYS A 26 -14.55 -0.08 1.86
CA LYS A 26 -14.49 0.82 3.02
C LYS A 26 -14.79 2.27 2.63
N ARG A 27 -15.14 2.50 1.39
CA ARG A 27 -15.49 3.82 0.83
C ARG A 27 -14.31 4.77 0.71
N PHE A 28 -13.11 4.24 0.61
CA PHE A 28 -11.94 5.04 0.22
C PHE A 28 -12.07 5.36 -1.27
N LYS A 29 -11.73 6.59 -1.62
CA LYS A 29 -11.69 7.01 -3.02
C LYS A 29 -10.26 6.86 -3.52
N ILE A 30 -10.02 5.90 -4.40
CA ILE A 30 -8.69 5.68 -4.98
C ILE A 30 -8.37 6.82 -5.93
N VAL A 31 -7.23 7.47 -5.71
CA VAL A 31 -6.80 8.60 -6.52
C VAL A 31 -5.72 8.18 -7.51
N GLU A 32 -4.75 7.40 -7.04
CA GLU A 32 -3.64 6.99 -7.89
C GLU A 32 -3.06 5.67 -7.39
N ARG A 33 -2.49 4.89 -8.30
CA ARG A 33 -1.83 3.62 -7.98
C ARG A 33 -0.42 3.65 -8.56
N GLY A 34 0.53 3.13 -7.79
CA GLY A 34 1.91 3.01 -8.23
C GLY A 34 2.57 4.35 -8.53
N PHE A 35 2.42 5.31 -7.63
CA PHE A 35 3.04 6.62 -7.79
C PHE A 35 4.54 6.53 -7.54
N ARG A 36 5.35 6.84 -8.55
CA ARG A 36 6.80 6.75 -8.48
C ARG A 36 7.46 8.12 -8.40
N MET A 37 8.39 8.25 -7.46
CA MET A 37 9.19 9.45 -7.29
C MET A 37 10.39 9.10 -6.40
N LEU A 38 11.54 9.76 -6.62
CA LEU A 38 12.74 9.59 -5.78
C LEU A 38 13.16 8.12 -5.65
N ARG A 39 13.11 7.38 -6.75
CA ARG A 39 13.49 5.96 -6.84
C ARG A 39 12.66 5.05 -5.92
N GLY A 40 11.47 5.50 -5.56
CA GLY A 40 10.56 4.74 -4.74
C GLY A 40 9.16 4.81 -5.27
N GLU A 41 8.25 4.16 -4.56
CA GLU A 41 6.88 4.04 -5.00
C GLU A 41 5.93 4.04 -3.81
N ILE A 42 4.79 4.69 -3.98
CA ILE A 42 3.66 4.53 -3.07
C ILE A 42 2.63 3.70 -3.81
N ASP A 43 2.24 2.57 -3.22
CA ASP A 43 1.39 1.59 -3.90
C ASP A 43 0.01 2.13 -4.23
N ILE A 44 -0.64 2.79 -3.27
CA ILE A 44 -1.98 3.32 -3.44
C ILE A 44 -2.07 4.67 -2.76
N ILE A 45 -2.68 5.64 -3.42
CA ILE A 45 -3.03 6.94 -2.84
C ILE A 45 -4.54 7.07 -2.91
N ALA A 46 -5.17 7.35 -1.78
CA ALA A 46 -6.62 7.37 -1.69
C ALA A 46 -7.10 8.42 -0.69
N TYR A 47 -8.34 8.85 -0.82
CA TYR A 47 -8.97 9.67 0.20
C TYR A 47 -9.86 8.81 1.10
N ASP A 48 -9.69 8.99 2.39
CA ASP A 48 -10.64 8.54 3.40
C ASP A 48 -11.33 9.81 3.92
N ARG A 49 -12.50 10.10 3.37
CA ARG A 49 -13.19 11.38 3.61
C ARG A 49 -12.28 12.53 3.17
N LYS A 50 -11.82 13.36 4.09
CA LYS A 50 -10.97 14.52 3.80
C LYS A 50 -9.47 14.24 4.00
N THR A 51 -9.12 13.05 4.47
CA THR A 51 -7.75 12.69 4.74
C THR A 51 -7.15 11.99 3.53
N LEU A 52 -6.01 12.47 3.06
CA LEU A 52 -5.26 11.80 2.00
C LEU A 52 -4.42 10.70 2.63
N VAL A 53 -4.61 9.47 2.15
CA VAL A 53 -3.99 8.29 2.73
C VAL A 53 -3.00 7.71 1.73
N PHE A 54 -1.75 7.55 2.17
CA PHE A 54 -0.70 6.89 1.41
C PHE A 54 -0.59 5.46 1.92
N VAL A 55 -0.82 4.49 1.05
CA VAL A 55 -0.97 3.10 1.46
C VAL A 55 0.18 2.25 0.93
N GLU A 56 0.82 1.54 1.84
CA GLU A 56 1.80 0.51 1.51
C GLU A 56 1.11 -0.84 1.57
N VAL A 57 1.23 -1.62 0.49
CA VAL A 57 0.63 -2.95 0.42
C VAL A 57 1.71 -3.99 0.62
N LYS A 58 1.49 -4.90 1.57
CA LYS A 58 2.37 -6.04 1.84
C LYS A 58 1.62 -7.32 1.51
N THR A 59 2.13 -8.07 0.55
CA THR A 59 1.47 -9.29 0.08
C THR A 59 2.31 -10.52 0.42
N ARG A 60 1.64 -11.55 0.90
CA ARG A 60 2.25 -12.83 1.25
C ARG A 60 1.38 -13.97 0.72
N SER A 61 2.03 -15.08 0.36
CA SER A 61 1.35 -16.24 -0.20
C SER A 61 0.78 -17.19 0.85
N ARG A 62 1.07 -16.96 2.12
CA ARG A 62 0.57 -17.79 3.23
C ARG A 62 0.50 -16.93 4.45
N ALA A 63 0.04 -17.51 5.58
CA ALA A 63 0.10 -16.80 6.84
C ALA A 63 1.51 -16.27 7.06
N GLY A 64 1.64 -14.97 7.05
CA GLY A 64 2.94 -14.34 7.10
C GLY A 64 3.62 -14.47 8.46
N PHE A 65 4.91 -14.20 8.48
CA PHE A 65 5.69 -14.15 9.71
C PHE A 65 5.75 -12.70 10.18
N GLY A 66 5.57 -12.48 11.48
CA GLY A 66 5.59 -11.16 12.07
C GLY A 66 4.33 -10.35 11.78
N VAL A 67 4.33 -9.09 12.18
CA VAL A 67 3.24 -8.17 11.92
C VAL A 67 3.59 -7.27 10.73
N PRO A 68 2.60 -6.86 9.92
CA PRO A 68 2.83 -6.10 8.69
C PRO A 68 3.65 -4.82 8.88
N GLU A 69 3.40 -4.09 9.93
CA GLU A 69 4.08 -2.83 10.18
C GLU A 69 5.58 -3.01 10.48
N GLU A 70 6.00 -4.19 10.94
CA GLU A 70 7.40 -4.49 11.17
C GLU A 70 8.22 -4.58 9.89
N SER A 71 7.57 -4.80 8.76
CA SER A 71 8.25 -4.87 7.48
C SER A 71 8.49 -3.49 6.86
N VAL A 72 8.00 -2.43 7.50
CA VAL A 72 8.20 -1.06 7.04
C VAL A 72 9.22 -0.39 7.96
N THR A 73 10.49 -0.47 7.58
CA THR A 73 11.60 0.06 8.38
C THR A 73 11.56 1.59 8.46
N PHE A 74 12.31 2.15 9.41
CA PHE A 74 12.42 3.61 9.51
C PHE A 74 12.94 4.23 8.22
N SER A 75 13.91 3.59 7.58
CA SER A 75 14.45 4.06 6.30
C SER A 75 13.35 4.08 5.23
N LYS A 76 12.55 3.04 5.16
CA LYS A 76 11.43 2.96 4.22
C LYS A 76 10.36 4.01 4.55
N GLN A 77 10.02 4.18 5.82
CA GLN A 77 9.08 5.20 6.26
C GLN A 77 9.53 6.60 5.85
N ASP A 78 10.82 6.89 6.06
CA ASP A 78 11.39 8.19 5.69
C ASP A 78 11.29 8.42 4.20
N GLN A 79 11.61 7.40 3.41
CA GLN A 79 11.49 7.47 1.95
C GLN A 79 10.03 7.71 1.52
N LEU A 80 9.10 6.99 2.13
CA LEU A 80 7.67 7.14 1.81
C LEU A 80 7.18 8.55 2.15
N ARG A 81 7.63 9.11 3.27
CA ARG A 81 7.29 10.48 3.63
C ARG A 81 7.79 11.49 2.61
N LYS A 82 9.00 11.29 2.10
CA LYS A 82 9.57 12.17 1.07
C LYS A 82 8.78 12.07 -0.24
N ILE A 83 8.40 10.87 -0.63
CA ILE A 83 7.60 10.67 -1.84
C ILE A 83 6.22 11.31 -1.68
N ALA A 84 5.61 11.13 -0.52
CA ALA A 84 4.32 11.74 -0.21
C ALA A 84 4.39 13.27 -0.29
N GLN A 85 5.45 13.85 0.27
CA GLN A 85 5.67 15.30 0.19
C GLN A 85 5.78 15.74 -1.27
N GLY A 86 6.50 14.98 -2.09
CA GLY A 86 6.60 15.25 -3.52
C GLY A 86 5.25 15.19 -4.22
N TYR A 87 4.41 14.23 -3.84
CA TYR A 87 3.07 14.13 -4.38
C TYR A 87 2.22 15.35 -4.07
N LEU A 88 2.27 15.80 -2.81
CA LEU A 88 1.53 16.99 -2.38
C LEU A 88 1.95 18.23 -3.16
N VAL A 89 3.25 18.41 -3.35
CA VAL A 89 3.80 19.55 -4.08
C VAL A 89 3.41 19.47 -5.55
N LYS A 90 3.61 18.31 -6.17
CA LYS A 90 3.29 18.12 -7.59
C LYS A 90 1.83 18.42 -7.91
N ASN A 91 0.94 18.03 -7.03
CA ASN A 91 -0.50 18.18 -7.24
C ASN A 91 -1.10 19.42 -6.58
N ARG A 92 -0.25 20.27 -6.02
CA ARG A 92 -0.64 21.55 -5.43
C ARG A 92 -1.74 21.40 -4.37
N LEU A 93 -1.62 20.37 -3.55
CA LEU A 93 -2.63 20.06 -2.55
C LEU A 93 -2.49 20.88 -1.27
N GLY A 94 -1.31 21.46 -1.05
CA GLY A 94 -1.08 22.28 0.13
C GLY A 94 -1.07 21.48 1.41
N ASP A 95 -1.57 22.09 2.46
CA ASP A 95 -1.51 21.57 3.82
C ASP A 95 -2.84 20.88 4.16
N ILE A 96 -3.00 19.65 3.70
CA ILE A 96 -4.19 18.84 3.95
C ILE A 96 -3.87 17.72 4.93
N PRO A 97 -4.89 17.18 5.63
CA PRO A 97 -4.67 16.03 6.50
C PRO A 97 -4.17 14.83 5.70
N CYS A 98 -3.12 14.20 6.20
CA CYS A 98 -2.52 13.02 5.58
C CYS A 98 -2.26 11.96 6.63
N ARG A 99 -2.25 10.70 6.20
CA ARG A 99 -1.79 9.62 7.06
C ARG A 99 -1.21 8.50 6.20
N PHE A 100 -0.44 7.63 6.83
CA PHE A 100 0.17 6.47 6.19
C PHE A 100 -0.45 5.20 6.74
N ASP A 101 -1.00 4.38 5.85
CA ASP A 101 -1.63 3.11 6.20
C ASP A 101 -0.84 1.96 5.60
N VAL A 102 -0.92 0.81 6.24
CA VAL A 102 -0.39 -0.45 5.70
C VAL A 102 -1.57 -1.39 5.50
N VAL A 103 -1.64 -1.99 4.32
CA VAL A 103 -2.61 -3.05 4.03
C VAL A 103 -1.82 -4.33 3.79
N SER A 104 -2.01 -5.30 4.66
CA SER A 104 -1.39 -6.61 4.57
C SER A 104 -2.36 -7.58 3.92
N VAL A 105 -1.93 -8.21 2.85
CA VAL A 105 -2.75 -9.16 2.10
C VAL A 105 -2.07 -10.52 2.14
N SER A 106 -2.77 -11.52 2.69
CA SER A 106 -2.32 -12.91 2.67
C SER A 106 -3.17 -13.66 1.67
N ILE A 107 -2.55 -14.20 0.63
CA ILE A 107 -3.24 -14.97 -0.39
C ILE A 107 -3.14 -16.45 0.00
N HIS A 108 -4.28 -17.09 0.22
CA HIS A 108 -4.34 -18.47 0.60
C HIS A 108 -4.24 -19.40 -0.63
N ASP A 109 -4.01 -20.69 -0.39
CA ASP A 109 -3.83 -21.67 -1.47
C ASP A 109 -5.04 -21.74 -2.41
N ASP A 110 -6.24 -21.45 -1.90
CA ASP A 110 -7.46 -21.41 -2.71
C ASP A 110 -7.65 -20.08 -3.45
N GLY A 111 -6.67 -19.19 -3.36
CA GLY A 111 -6.70 -17.89 -4.03
C GLY A 111 -7.43 -16.79 -3.28
N ARG A 112 -8.05 -17.11 -2.13
CA ARG A 112 -8.77 -16.09 -1.36
C ARG A 112 -7.83 -15.25 -0.52
N PRO A 113 -8.04 -13.91 -0.47
CA PRO A 113 -7.21 -13.06 0.36
C PRO A 113 -7.76 -12.92 1.77
N THR A 114 -6.86 -12.80 2.74
CA THR A 114 -7.16 -12.30 4.08
C THR A 114 -6.47 -10.96 4.21
N ILE A 115 -7.19 -9.93 4.62
CA ILE A 115 -6.66 -8.57 4.64
C ILE A 115 -6.67 -8.01 6.04
N ARG A 116 -5.55 -7.40 6.40
CA ARG A 116 -5.42 -6.62 7.63
C ARG A 116 -5.05 -5.19 7.25
N HIS A 117 -5.84 -4.23 7.70
CA HIS A 117 -5.61 -2.82 7.44
C HIS A 117 -5.16 -2.13 8.72
N ILE A 118 -3.97 -1.57 8.70
CA ILE A 118 -3.42 -0.82 9.82
C ILE A 118 -3.47 0.65 9.45
N GLU A 119 -4.38 1.37 10.04
CA GLU A 119 -4.50 2.81 9.83
C GLU A 119 -3.45 3.54 10.64
N ASN A 120 -2.93 4.61 10.06
CA ASN A 120 -1.95 5.46 10.73
C ASN A 120 -0.77 4.65 11.26
N ALA A 121 -0.19 3.83 10.40
CA ALA A 121 0.81 2.84 10.78
C ALA A 121 2.16 3.46 11.17
N PHE A 122 2.46 4.66 10.67
CA PHE A 122 3.69 5.37 11.02
C PHE A 122 3.63 6.87 10.74
#